data_680f9adb4b75b506f73bd2b9877ec964
#
_entry.id   680f9adb4b75b506f73bd2b9877ec964
#
_cell.length_a   1.000
_cell.length_b   1.000
_cell.length_c   1.000
_cell.angle_alpha   90.00
_cell.angle_beta   90.00
_cell.angle_gamma   90.00
#
_symmetry.space_group_name_H-M   'P 1'
#
loop_
_entity.id
_entity.type
_entity.pdbx_description
1 polymer ?
#
loop_
_entity_poly.entity_id
_entity_poly.type
_entity_poly.pdbx_seq_one_letter_code
_entity_poly.pdbx_strand_id
1 'polypeptide(L)'
;YKHSAHGLNLSLKPSYEVLPNLDVYGKVGVALIRNDYYVQQNVQHDSRVKAHNLKPSLTLGAGVEYAILPELAARIEYQYVNKVGNLDKAISKTTNKAWQNTQYSPDLHSVSAGLSYRFGQGATPVAPAAPEVVSKNFSFSSDVLFAFGKANLKPEAAQALDAANNEINALGLANPAIQVNGHADRIGKQAANLKLSQRRAETVANYLVSKGQNAANVTAVGYGSANPVTGNTCDAVKGRKALIACLAPDRRVEVQVQGSKEVTM
;
A
#
# COMPACT_ATOMS: atom_id res chain seq x y z
N TYR A 1 -31.87 -5.79 50.04
CA TYR A 1 -32.07 -5.77 48.59
C TYR A 1 -30.72 -6.09 47.89
N LYS A 2 -30.70 -7.10 47.05
CA LYS A 2 -29.53 -7.44 46.21
C LYS A 2 -30.01 -7.61 44.78
N HIS A 3 -29.31 -6.99 43.85
CA HIS A 3 -29.57 -7.08 42.42
C HIS A 3 -28.33 -7.58 41.73
N SER A 4 -28.42 -8.58 40.87
CA SER A 4 -27.39 -9.02 39.99
C SER A 4 -27.92 -9.11 38.56
N ALA A 5 -27.10 -8.74 37.61
CA ALA A 5 -27.44 -8.72 36.19
C ALA A 5 -26.40 -9.48 35.40
N HIS A 6 -26.86 -10.40 34.53
CA HIS A 6 -26.05 -11.17 33.63
C HIS A 6 -26.68 -11.13 32.23
N GLY A 7 -25.88 -11.04 31.19
CA GLY A 7 -26.46 -10.98 29.86
C GLY A 7 -25.46 -11.10 28.72
N LEU A 8 -26.02 -11.14 27.52
CA LEU A 8 -25.29 -11.11 26.27
C LEU A 8 -25.53 -9.75 25.61
N ASN A 9 -24.47 -9.19 25.07
CA ASN A 9 -24.52 -7.92 24.36
C ASN A 9 -24.03 -8.14 22.92
N LEU A 10 -24.87 -7.76 21.96
CA LEU A 10 -24.51 -7.69 20.55
C LEU A 10 -24.45 -6.22 20.14
N SER A 11 -23.28 -5.78 19.68
CA SER A 11 -23.08 -4.38 19.34
C SER A 11 -22.21 -4.20 18.09
N LEU A 12 -22.49 -3.13 17.36
CA LEU A 12 -21.64 -2.61 16.28
C LEU A 12 -20.70 -1.55 16.86
N LYS A 13 -19.45 -1.58 16.43
CA LYS A 13 -18.38 -0.69 16.90
C LYS A 13 -17.73 -0.01 15.68
N PRO A 14 -18.34 1.02 15.07
CA PRO A 14 -17.65 1.85 14.11
C PRO A 14 -16.48 2.59 14.77
N SER A 15 -15.31 2.57 14.16
CA SER A 15 -14.10 3.25 14.63
C SER A 15 -13.49 4.14 13.54
N TYR A 16 -12.82 5.19 13.96
CA TYR A 16 -12.14 6.14 13.12
C TYR A 16 -10.78 6.50 13.71
N GLU A 17 -9.72 6.38 12.92
CA GLU A 17 -8.38 6.78 13.33
C GLU A 17 -8.26 8.31 13.25
N VAL A 18 -8.06 8.95 14.41
CA VAL A 18 -7.94 10.41 14.53
C VAL A 18 -6.48 10.84 14.47
N LEU A 19 -5.60 10.06 15.04
CA LEU A 19 -4.14 10.24 15.03
C LEU A 19 -3.48 8.88 14.79
N PRO A 20 -2.23 8.85 14.32
CA PRO A 20 -1.49 7.60 14.23
C PRO A 20 -1.54 6.84 15.56
N ASN A 21 -2.00 5.60 15.53
CA ASN A 21 -2.20 4.71 16.69
C ASN A 21 -3.33 5.11 17.66
N LEU A 22 -4.15 6.12 17.36
CA LEU A 22 -5.27 6.54 18.21
C LEU A 22 -6.59 6.44 17.46
N ASP A 23 -7.43 5.51 17.87
CA ASP A 23 -8.77 5.31 17.35
C ASP A 23 -9.83 5.85 18.32
N VAL A 24 -10.81 6.54 17.78
CA VAL A 24 -12.05 6.90 18.48
C VAL A 24 -13.17 6.03 17.91
N TYR A 25 -14.00 5.49 18.78
CA TYR A 25 -15.10 4.66 18.33
C TYR A 25 -16.41 4.95 19.06
N GLY A 26 -17.49 4.73 18.35
CA GLY A 26 -18.82 4.62 18.91
C GLY A 26 -19.24 3.16 19.03
N LYS A 27 -20.20 2.88 19.91
CA LYS A 27 -20.77 1.55 20.09
C LYS A 27 -22.27 1.67 20.23
N VAL A 28 -23.01 0.89 19.45
CA VAL A 28 -24.44 0.81 19.53
C VAL A 28 -24.87 -0.65 19.47
N GLY A 29 -25.74 -1.06 20.37
CA GLY A 29 -26.12 -2.45 20.44
C GLY A 29 -27.35 -2.71 21.28
N VAL A 30 -27.67 -3.99 21.37
CA VAL A 30 -28.75 -4.52 22.19
C VAL A 30 -28.21 -5.55 23.16
N ALA A 31 -28.48 -5.40 24.42
CA ALA A 31 -28.15 -6.36 25.45
C ALA A 31 -29.41 -7.12 25.89
N LEU A 32 -29.32 -8.45 25.96
CA LEU A 32 -30.32 -9.30 26.62
C LEU A 32 -29.83 -9.55 28.04
N ILE A 33 -30.47 -8.90 29.01
CA ILE A 33 -30.04 -8.91 30.40
C ILE A 33 -31.03 -9.67 31.23
N ARG A 34 -30.56 -10.71 31.91
CA ARG A 34 -31.28 -11.39 32.98
C ARG A 34 -30.93 -10.70 34.30
N ASN A 35 -31.94 -10.19 34.94
CA ASN A 35 -31.87 -9.52 36.24
C ASN A 35 -32.39 -10.44 37.31
N ASP A 36 -31.60 -10.70 38.32
CA ASP A 36 -31.95 -11.50 39.49
C ASP A 36 -32.02 -10.57 40.69
N TYR A 37 -33.23 -10.53 41.31
CA TYR A 37 -33.52 -9.69 42.47
C TYR A 37 -33.74 -10.56 43.70
N TYR A 38 -33.14 -10.14 44.82
CA TYR A 38 -33.31 -10.73 46.12
C TYR A 38 -33.88 -9.66 47.05
N VAL A 39 -35.11 -9.82 47.46
CA VAL A 39 -35.84 -8.86 48.32
C VAL A 39 -36.23 -9.57 49.61
N GLN A 40 -35.87 -8.99 50.75
CA GLN A 40 -36.28 -9.42 52.05
C GLN A 40 -37.60 -8.70 52.44
N GLN A 41 -38.68 -9.43 52.56
CA GLN A 41 -40.02 -8.86 52.77
C GLN A 41 -40.31 -8.53 54.25
N ASN A 42 -39.66 -9.19 55.16
CA ASN A 42 -39.88 -8.92 56.62
C ASN A 42 -38.64 -9.28 57.43
N VAL A 43 -38.31 -8.45 58.41
CA VAL A 43 -37.15 -8.64 59.30
C VAL A 43 -37.41 -9.72 60.35
N GLN A 44 -38.67 -10.02 60.67
CA GLN A 44 -39.02 -11.02 61.65
C GLN A 44 -39.26 -12.44 61.12
N HIS A 45 -39.47 -12.60 59.82
CA HIS A 45 -39.53 -13.88 59.13
C HIS A 45 -38.57 -13.83 57.93
N ASP A 46 -37.63 -14.73 57.83
CA ASP A 46 -36.62 -14.81 56.75
C ASP A 46 -37.25 -15.23 55.38
N SER A 47 -38.28 -14.47 54.97
CA SER A 47 -38.97 -14.66 53.70
C SER A 47 -38.22 -13.91 52.62
N ARG A 48 -37.23 -14.58 51.97
CA ARG A 48 -36.50 -14.04 50.86
C ARG A 48 -37.24 -14.36 49.55
N VAL A 49 -37.69 -13.33 48.84
CA VAL A 49 -38.24 -13.48 47.49
C VAL A 49 -37.14 -13.34 46.46
N LYS A 50 -36.99 -14.38 45.64
CA LYS A 50 -36.11 -14.38 44.47
C LYS A 50 -36.97 -14.12 43.24
N ALA A 51 -36.74 -13.04 42.55
CA ALA A 51 -37.44 -12.71 41.32
C ALA A 51 -36.42 -12.50 40.17
N HIS A 52 -36.78 -12.90 38.98
CA HIS A 52 -35.92 -12.75 37.80
C HIS A 52 -36.72 -12.18 36.62
N ASN A 53 -36.05 -11.41 35.82
CA ASN A 53 -36.61 -10.86 34.59
C ASN A 53 -35.52 -10.81 33.48
N LEU A 54 -35.92 -11.23 32.27
CA LEU A 54 -35.10 -11.09 31.05
C LEU A 54 -35.67 -9.93 30.23
N LYS A 55 -34.82 -8.95 29.91
CA LYS A 55 -35.23 -7.77 29.16
C LYS A 55 -34.16 -7.37 28.13
N PRO A 56 -34.58 -7.04 26.89
CA PRO A 56 -33.70 -6.37 25.94
C PRO A 56 -33.48 -4.91 26.38
N SER A 57 -32.25 -4.45 26.37
CA SER A 57 -31.86 -3.10 26.74
C SER A 57 -30.96 -2.52 25.63
N LEU A 58 -31.14 -1.23 25.33
CA LEU A 58 -30.29 -0.53 24.39
C LEU A 58 -28.94 -0.24 25.04
N THR A 59 -27.88 -0.48 24.31
CA THR A 59 -26.50 -0.18 24.72
C THR A 59 -25.92 0.90 23.81
N LEU A 60 -25.45 1.96 24.43
CA LEU A 60 -24.67 3.00 23.75
C LEU A 60 -23.31 3.12 24.41
N GLY A 61 -22.27 3.35 23.62
CA GLY A 61 -20.93 3.52 24.15
C GLY A 61 -20.09 4.42 23.25
N ALA A 62 -19.05 4.96 23.85
CA ALA A 62 -17.99 5.67 23.15
C ALA A 62 -16.66 5.40 23.86
N GLY A 63 -15.60 5.34 23.11
CA GLY A 63 -14.29 5.06 23.66
C GLY A 63 -13.15 5.50 22.78
N VAL A 64 -11.98 5.42 23.37
CA VAL A 64 -10.70 5.63 22.69
C VAL A 64 -9.83 4.40 22.88
N GLU A 65 -9.11 4.04 21.83
CA GLU A 65 -8.16 2.94 21.82
C GLU A 65 -6.82 3.43 21.29
N TYR A 66 -5.76 3.24 22.06
CA TYR A 66 -4.41 3.63 21.70
C TYR A 66 -3.53 2.40 21.54
N ALA A 67 -2.97 2.21 20.35
CA ALA A 67 -2.04 1.14 20.05
C ALA A 67 -0.65 1.49 20.66
N ILE A 68 -0.29 0.80 21.72
CA ILE A 68 1.03 0.93 22.36
C ILE A 68 2.07 0.17 21.54
N LEU A 69 1.69 -1.02 21.07
CA LEU A 69 2.44 -1.89 20.16
C LEU A 69 1.48 -2.40 19.09
N PRO A 70 1.97 -2.95 17.97
CA PRO A 70 1.10 -3.54 16.94
C PRO A 70 0.12 -4.59 17.49
N GLU A 71 0.52 -5.34 18.52
CA GLU A 71 -0.27 -6.38 19.14
C GLU A 71 -1.00 -5.93 20.42
N LEU A 72 -0.61 -4.80 21.01
CA LEU A 72 -1.09 -4.35 22.31
C LEU A 72 -1.73 -2.97 22.24
N ALA A 73 -2.99 -2.86 22.60
CA ALA A 73 -3.70 -1.60 22.68
C ALA A 73 -4.30 -1.37 24.08
N ALA A 74 -4.23 -0.13 24.55
CA ALA A 74 -4.95 0.34 25.71
C ALA A 74 -6.26 0.98 25.30
N ARG A 75 -7.32 0.73 26.09
CA ARG A 75 -8.67 1.20 25.78
C ARG A 75 -9.33 1.81 27.01
N ILE A 76 -10.02 2.95 26.81
CA ILE A 76 -10.96 3.52 27.77
C ILE A 76 -12.30 3.63 27.08
N GLU A 77 -13.35 3.09 27.71
CA GLU A 77 -14.71 3.05 27.15
C GLU A 77 -15.70 3.52 28.19
N TYR A 78 -16.60 4.41 27.81
CA TYR A 78 -17.82 4.72 28.52
C TYR A 78 -18.97 3.98 27.87
N GLN A 79 -19.81 3.32 28.68
CA GLN A 79 -20.97 2.57 28.21
C GLN A 79 -22.20 2.95 29.00
N TYR A 80 -23.29 3.18 28.30
CA TYR A 80 -24.62 3.41 28.82
C TYR A 80 -25.55 2.28 28.40
N VAL A 81 -26.29 1.73 29.36
CA VAL A 81 -27.30 0.70 29.11
C VAL A 81 -28.61 1.19 29.70
N ASN A 82 -29.57 1.33 28.82
CA ASN A 82 -30.87 1.88 29.16
C ASN A 82 -31.74 0.82 29.89
N LYS A 83 -32.41 1.23 30.98
CA LYS A 83 -33.47 0.49 31.67
C LYS A 83 -33.14 -0.97 31.97
N VAL A 84 -32.10 -1.19 32.74
CA VAL A 84 -31.66 -2.52 33.15
C VAL A 84 -32.65 -3.11 34.16
N GLY A 85 -33.44 -4.07 33.68
CA GLY A 85 -34.42 -4.76 34.49
C GLY A 85 -35.75 -4.01 34.69
N ASN A 86 -36.63 -4.62 35.42
CA ASN A 86 -37.87 -4.06 35.94
C ASN A 86 -38.28 -4.85 37.20
N LEU A 87 -38.10 -4.25 38.37
CA LEU A 87 -38.33 -4.89 39.65
C LEU A 87 -39.81 -5.24 39.86
N ASP A 88 -40.72 -4.31 39.52
CA ASP A 88 -42.16 -4.52 39.67
C ASP A 88 -42.65 -5.72 38.85
N LYS A 89 -42.25 -5.78 37.57
CA LYS A 89 -42.62 -6.91 36.70
C LYS A 89 -41.99 -8.23 37.17
N ALA A 90 -40.80 -8.21 37.73
CA ALA A 90 -40.13 -9.40 38.21
C ALA A 90 -40.85 -9.94 39.50
N ILE A 91 -41.18 -9.08 40.43
CA ILE A 91 -41.88 -9.45 41.66
C ILE A 91 -43.32 -9.86 41.37
N SER A 92 -44.03 -9.11 40.55
CA SER A 92 -45.42 -9.43 40.17
C SER A 92 -45.55 -10.81 39.54
N LYS A 93 -44.58 -11.18 38.66
CA LYS A 93 -44.52 -12.50 38.03
C LYS A 93 -44.28 -13.64 39.05
N THR A 94 -43.51 -13.36 40.11
CA THR A 94 -43.10 -14.38 41.08
C THR A 94 -44.11 -14.55 42.19
N THR A 95 -44.77 -13.46 42.62
CA THR A 95 -45.69 -13.46 43.77
C THR A 95 -47.18 -13.43 43.41
N ASN A 96 -47.52 -13.29 42.11
CA ASN A 96 -48.89 -13.08 41.63
C ASN A 96 -49.62 -11.89 42.27
N LYS A 97 -48.91 -10.96 42.85
CA LYS A 97 -49.44 -9.74 43.46
C LYS A 97 -48.83 -8.51 42.82
N ALA A 98 -49.65 -7.54 42.44
CA ALA A 98 -49.18 -6.24 41.99
C ALA A 98 -48.54 -5.49 43.16
N TRP A 99 -47.25 -5.16 43.01
CA TRP A 99 -46.57 -4.27 43.97
C TRP A 99 -46.76 -2.83 43.50
N GLN A 100 -47.52 -2.08 44.25
CA GLN A 100 -47.71 -0.67 43.93
C GLN A 100 -46.44 0.13 44.26
N ASN A 101 -46.04 1.01 43.36
CA ASN A 101 -44.91 1.98 43.49
C ASN A 101 -43.48 1.47 43.50
N THR A 102 -43.15 0.34 42.87
CA THR A 102 -41.79 -0.16 42.78
C THR A 102 -41.27 -0.21 41.35
N GLN A 103 -41.55 0.79 40.53
CA GLN A 103 -40.96 0.88 39.21
C GLN A 103 -39.45 1.22 39.32
N TYR A 104 -38.65 0.20 39.55
CA TYR A 104 -37.22 0.32 39.58
C TYR A 104 -36.60 -0.29 38.30
N SER A 105 -36.19 0.57 37.41
CA SER A 105 -35.58 0.21 36.12
C SER A 105 -34.41 1.16 35.88
N PRO A 106 -33.30 0.96 36.59
CA PRO A 106 -32.18 1.89 36.50
C PRO A 106 -31.50 1.83 35.17
N ASP A 107 -30.94 2.95 34.76
CA ASP A 107 -29.97 3.03 33.71
C ASP A 107 -28.60 2.67 34.30
N LEU A 108 -27.79 1.99 33.51
CA LEU A 108 -26.42 1.61 33.89
C LEU A 108 -25.41 2.46 33.13
N HIS A 109 -24.58 3.14 33.91
CA HIS A 109 -23.41 3.87 33.39
C HIS A 109 -22.15 3.16 33.86
N SER A 110 -21.25 2.86 32.94
CA SER A 110 -19.99 2.23 33.26
C SER A 110 -18.84 2.89 32.53
N VAL A 111 -17.72 3.02 33.23
CA VAL A 111 -16.43 3.38 32.65
C VAL A 111 -15.53 2.18 32.81
N SER A 112 -14.92 1.75 31.74
CA SER A 112 -13.98 0.63 31.75
C SER A 112 -12.66 1.03 31.11
N ALA A 113 -11.58 0.57 31.71
CA ALA A 113 -10.25 0.61 31.14
C ALA A 113 -9.77 -0.82 30.89
N GLY A 114 -9.12 -1.07 29.80
CA GLY A 114 -8.68 -2.40 29.44
C GLY A 114 -7.47 -2.40 28.53
N LEU A 115 -6.79 -3.53 28.51
CA LEU A 115 -5.76 -3.85 27.54
C LEU A 115 -6.29 -4.91 26.59
N SER A 116 -6.08 -4.71 25.29
CA SER A 116 -6.43 -5.68 24.26
C SER A 116 -5.14 -6.21 23.65
N TYR A 117 -4.97 -7.51 23.68
CA TYR A 117 -3.86 -8.18 22.99
C TYR A 117 -4.41 -8.96 21.80
N ARG A 118 -3.86 -8.72 20.61
CA ARG A 118 -4.25 -9.38 19.37
C ARG A 118 -3.32 -10.55 19.11
N PHE A 119 -3.78 -11.74 19.38
CA PHE A 119 -3.03 -12.96 19.06
C PHE A 119 -3.04 -13.22 17.54
N GLY A 120 -1.94 -13.71 17.01
CA GLY A 120 -1.85 -14.10 15.61
C GLY A 120 -1.68 -12.96 14.61
N GLN A 121 -1.55 -11.73 15.08
CA GLN A 121 -1.03 -10.61 14.28
C GLN A 121 0.52 -10.54 14.37
N GLY A 122 1.14 -11.68 14.59
CA GLY A 122 2.55 -11.86 14.32
C GLY A 122 2.76 -11.67 12.83
N ALA A 123 3.37 -10.57 12.45
CA ALA A 123 3.46 -10.00 11.14
C ALA A 123 2.06 -9.63 10.58
N THR A 124 1.69 -8.34 10.60
CA THR A 124 0.99 -7.79 9.43
C THR A 124 1.58 -8.52 8.23
N PRO A 125 0.78 -9.14 7.33
CA PRO A 125 1.35 -9.57 6.07
C PRO A 125 2.07 -8.32 5.58
N VAL A 126 3.40 -8.33 5.62
CA VAL A 126 4.19 -7.31 4.95
C VAL A 126 3.64 -7.41 3.55
N ALA A 127 2.92 -6.39 3.13
CA ALA A 127 2.48 -6.31 1.75
C ALA A 127 3.74 -6.64 0.96
N PRO A 128 3.72 -7.67 0.11
CA PRO A 128 4.93 -8.12 -0.57
C PRO A 128 5.57 -6.85 -1.08
N ALA A 129 6.82 -6.62 -0.67
CA ALA A 129 7.52 -5.37 -0.96
C ALA A 129 7.32 -5.12 -2.44
N ALA A 130 6.77 -3.96 -2.79
CA ALA A 130 6.49 -3.63 -4.18
C ALA A 130 7.78 -3.92 -4.95
N PRO A 131 7.74 -4.68 -6.06
CA PRO A 131 8.94 -5.09 -6.75
C PRO A 131 9.78 -3.85 -7.05
N GLU A 132 11.04 -3.88 -6.68
CA GLU A 132 11.94 -2.75 -6.90
C GLU A 132 12.06 -2.53 -8.41
N VAL A 133 11.62 -1.38 -8.89
CA VAL A 133 11.78 -0.99 -10.30
C VAL A 133 13.21 -0.48 -10.48
N VAL A 134 14.01 -1.22 -11.23
CA VAL A 134 15.38 -0.86 -11.57
C VAL A 134 15.39 -0.35 -13.00
N SER A 135 16.01 0.81 -13.21
CA SER A 135 16.28 1.37 -14.53
C SER A 135 17.77 1.64 -14.69
N LYS A 136 18.32 1.33 -15.86
CA LYS A 136 19.70 1.60 -16.21
C LYS A 136 19.80 2.06 -17.66
N ASN A 137 20.65 3.08 -17.89
CA ASN A 137 20.87 3.65 -19.20
C ASN A 137 22.33 3.47 -19.58
N PHE A 138 22.55 3.05 -20.82
CA PHE A 138 23.86 2.98 -21.46
C PHE A 138 23.89 3.96 -22.64
N SER A 139 25.00 4.64 -22.86
CA SER A 139 25.18 5.53 -23.99
C SER A 139 26.47 5.18 -24.72
N PHE A 140 26.35 4.98 -26.01
CA PHE A 140 27.46 4.60 -26.88
C PHE A 140 27.63 5.66 -27.96
N SER A 141 28.87 6.11 -28.19
CA SER A 141 29.18 6.93 -29.35
C SER A 141 28.92 6.16 -30.64
N SER A 142 28.15 6.75 -31.55
CA SER A 142 27.94 6.15 -32.87
C SER A 142 29.23 5.99 -33.66
N ASP A 143 30.23 6.84 -33.42
CA ASP A 143 31.52 6.78 -34.09
C ASP A 143 32.35 5.57 -33.63
N VAL A 144 32.10 5.08 -32.41
CA VAL A 144 32.69 3.82 -31.90
C VAL A 144 31.97 2.61 -32.50
N LEU A 145 30.68 2.66 -32.61
CA LEU A 145 29.85 1.52 -33.04
C LEU A 145 29.85 1.35 -34.57
N PHE A 146 29.86 2.44 -35.33
CA PHE A 146 29.63 2.45 -36.77
C PHE A 146 30.66 3.28 -37.55
N ALA A 147 30.92 2.88 -38.77
CA ALA A 147 31.64 3.74 -39.72
C ALA A 147 30.72 4.90 -40.17
N PHE A 148 31.33 5.96 -40.67
CA PHE A 148 30.62 7.16 -41.14
C PHE A 148 29.54 6.80 -42.18
N GLY A 149 28.31 7.26 -41.91
CA GLY A 149 27.15 7.02 -42.77
C GLY A 149 26.67 5.56 -42.82
N LYS A 150 27.27 4.67 -42.05
CA LYS A 150 26.92 3.25 -42.02
C LYS A 150 26.11 2.89 -40.78
N ALA A 151 25.37 1.79 -40.87
CA ALA A 151 24.60 1.19 -39.76
C ALA A 151 25.07 -0.23 -39.42
N ASN A 152 26.15 -0.70 -40.02
CA ASN A 152 26.76 -1.97 -39.69
C ASN A 152 27.76 -1.78 -38.57
N LEU A 153 27.75 -2.66 -37.59
CA LEU A 153 28.68 -2.61 -36.46
C LEU A 153 30.12 -2.83 -36.92
N LYS A 154 31.02 -2.03 -36.35
CA LYS A 154 32.44 -2.28 -36.46
C LYS A 154 32.81 -3.49 -35.59
N PRO A 155 33.95 -4.17 -35.90
CA PRO A 155 34.42 -5.28 -35.06
C PRO A 155 34.59 -4.89 -33.58
N GLU A 156 35.07 -3.66 -33.32
CA GLU A 156 35.30 -3.13 -31.97
C GLU A 156 34.01 -2.87 -31.19
N ALA A 157 32.91 -2.67 -31.89
CA ALA A 157 31.61 -2.42 -31.28
C ALA A 157 31.11 -3.60 -30.41
N ALA A 158 31.49 -4.82 -30.80
CA ALA A 158 31.08 -6.03 -30.07
C ALA A 158 31.53 -6.00 -28.60
N GLN A 159 32.74 -5.52 -28.33
CA GLN A 159 33.26 -5.46 -26.96
C GLN A 159 32.41 -4.54 -26.06
N ALA A 160 32.03 -3.37 -26.55
CA ALA A 160 31.22 -2.42 -25.79
C ALA A 160 29.80 -2.94 -25.58
N LEU A 161 29.18 -3.53 -26.59
CA LEU A 161 27.82 -4.06 -26.52
C LEU A 161 27.75 -5.35 -25.68
N ASP A 162 28.77 -6.21 -25.74
CA ASP A 162 28.87 -7.40 -24.89
C ASP A 162 29.00 -7.02 -23.40
N ALA A 163 29.80 -6.00 -23.09
CA ALA A 163 29.92 -5.48 -21.74
C ALA A 163 28.56 -4.97 -21.20
N ALA A 164 27.82 -4.19 -22.01
CA ALA A 164 26.50 -3.73 -21.64
C ALA A 164 25.52 -4.88 -21.47
N ASN A 165 25.54 -5.87 -22.36
CA ASN A 165 24.68 -7.05 -22.24
C ASN A 165 24.95 -7.85 -20.95
N ASN A 166 26.20 -8.00 -20.57
CA ASN A 166 26.63 -8.65 -19.34
C ASN A 166 26.12 -7.85 -18.11
N GLU A 167 26.17 -6.52 -18.13
CA GLU A 167 25.66 -5.69 -17.08
C GLU A 167 24.12 -5.80 -16.97
N ILE A 168 23.41 -5.84 -18.11
CA ILE A 168 21.96 -6.05 -18.14
C ILE A 168 21.60 -7.38 -17.48
N ASN A 169 22.31 -8.44 -17.82
CA ASN A 169 22.10 -9.76 -17.24
C ASN A 169 22.43 -9.79 -15.73
N ALA A 170 23.46 -9.05 -15.31
CA ALA A 170 23.86 -8.95 -13.89
C ALA A 170 22.84 -8.21 -13.03
N LEU A 171 21.96 -7.40 -13.62
CA LEU A 171 20.86 -6.74 -12.89
C LEU A 171 19.83 -7.75 -12.36
N GLY A 172 19.74 -8.95 -12.94
CA GLY A 172 18.82 -9.99 -12.50
C GLY A 172 17.34 -9.60 -12.59
N LEU A 173 16.98 -8.79 -13.59
CA LEU A 173 15.61 -8.33 -13.79
C LEU A 173 14.73 -9.41 -14.41
N ALA A 174 13.50 -9.53 -13.93
CA ALA A 174 12.49 -10.36 -14.57
C ALA A 174 11.96 -9.61 -15.82
N ASN A 175 12.11 -10.25 -17.01
CA ASN A 175 11.63 -9.72 -18.29
C ASN A 175 11.95 -8.24 -18.52
N PRO A 176 13.25 -7.83 -18.56
CA PRO A 176 13.61 -6.43 -18.71
C PRO A 176 13.10 -5.88 -20.04
N ALA A 177 12.46 -4.71 -20.00
CA ALA A 177 12.15 -3.94 -21.19
C ALA A 177 13.39 -3.16 -21.61
N ILE A 178 13.81 -3.32 -22.87
CA ILE A 178 15.00 -2.68 -23.44
C ILE A 178 14.55 -1.80 -24.59
N GLN A 179 14.82 -0.50 -24.49
CA GLN A 179 14.57 0.45 -25.55
C GLN A 179 15.91 0.98 -26.09
N VAL A 180 16.14 0.80 -27.36
CA VAL A 180 17.33 1.29 -28.05
C VAL A 180 16.97 2.53 -28.85
N ASN A 181 17.62 3.65 -28.53
CA ASN A 181 17.35 4.96 -29.12
C ASN A 181 18.56 5.40 -29.94
N GLY A 182 18.34 5.61 -31.22
CA GLY A 182 19.38 6.13 -32.12
C GLY A 182 19.27 7.64 -32.31
N HIS A 183 20.40 8.33 -32.25
CA HIS A 183 20.49 9.77 -32.42
C HIS A 183 21.55 10.13 -33.45
N ALA A 184 21.28 11.16 -34.23
CA ALA A 184 22.20 11.77 -35.19
C ALA A 184 22.44 13.23 -34.82
N ASP A 185 23.53 13.80 -35.32
CA ASP A 185 23.73 15.23 -35.23
C ASP A 185 22.86 15.99 -36.28
N ARG A 186 22.88 17.31 -36.19
CA ARG A 186 22.06 18.18 -37.05
C ARG A 186 22.63 18.39 -38.47
N ILE A 187 23.77 17.81 -38.78
CA ILE A 187 24.41 17.95 -40.10
C ILE A 187 23.72 17.01 -41.09
N GLY A 188 23.31 17.55 -42.21
CA GLY A 188 22.65 16.82 -43.29
C GLY A 188 21.11 16.97 -43.31
N LYS A 189 20.48 16.13 -44.12
CA LYS A 189 19.02 16.17 -44.29
C LYS A 189 18.33 15.45 -43.12
N GLN A 190 17.33 16.07 -42.52
CA GLN A 190 16.60 15.51 -41.39
C GLN A 190 16.07 14.10 -41.69
N ALA A 191 15.45 13.89 -42.85
CA ALA A 191 14.92 12.58 -43.24
C ALA A 191 16.02 11.50 -43.36
N ALA A 192 17.21 11.87 -43.83
CA ALA A 192 18.33 10.95 -43.89
C ALA A 192 18.88 10.60 -42.51
N ASN A 193 18.97 11.59 -41.62
CA ASN A 193 19.37 11.39 -40.23
C ASN A 193 18.38 10.53 -39.46
N LEU A 194 17.09 10.73 -39.66
CA LEU A 194 16.04 9.89 -39.06
C LEU A 194 16.17 8.43 -39.50
N LYS A 195 16.34 8.19 -40.81
CA LYS A 195 16.53 6.85 -41.37
C LYS A 195 17.80 6.17 -40.87
N LEU A 196 18.91 6.92 -40.78
CA LEU A 196 20.19 6.38 -40.33
C LEU A 196 20.13 6.03 -38.84
N SER A 197 19.57 6.92 -38.02
CA SER A 197 19.40 6.69 -36.56
C SER A 197 18.49 5.50 -36.28
N GLN A 198 17.40 5.33 -37.04
CA GLN A 198 16.51 4.17 -36.90
C GLN A 198 17.25 2.87 -37.22
N ARG A 199 17.96 2.79 -38.35
CA ARG A 199 18.73 1.60 -38.71
C ARG A 199 19.85 1.27 -37.73
N ARG A 200 20.49 2.28 -37.17
CA ARG A 200 21.50 2.08 -36.11
C ARG A 200 20.91 1.52 -34.84
N ALA A 201 19.76 2.06 -34.41
CA ALA A 201 19.04 1.53 -33.27
C ALA A 201 18.61 0.07 -33.48
N GLU A 202 18.06 -0.25 -34.65
CA GLU A 202 17.69 -1.62 -35.04
C GLU A 202 18.88 -2.58 -35.03
N THR A 203 20.04 -2.15 -35.53
CA THR A 203 21.26 -2.96 -35.55
C THR A 203 21.69 -3.29 -34.12
N VAL A 204 21.71 -2.32 -33.22
CA VAL A 204 22.08 -2.55 -31.82
C VAL A 204 21.03 -3.44 -31.12
N ALA A 205 19.76 -3.20 -31.36
CA ALA A 205 18.68 -4.02 -30.80
C ALA A 205 18.82 -5.49 -31.24
N ASN A 206 19.03 -5.73 -32.53
CA ASN A 206 19.23 -7.07 -33.08
C ASN A 206 20.48 -7.74 -32.52
N TYR A 207 21.54 -6.97 -32.27
CA TYR A 207 22.73 -7.50 -31.62
C TYR A 207 22.44 -7.99 -30.19
N LEU A 208 21.75 -7.18 -29.39
CA LEU A 208 21.34 -7.57 -28.01
C LEU A 208 20.46 -8.81 -28.02
N VAL A 209 19.52 -8.92 -28.96
CA VAL A 209 18.69 -10.11 -29.13
C VAL A 209 19.54 -11.33 -29.48
N SER A 210 20.53 -11.18 -30.36
CA SER A 210 21.46 -12.26 -30.71
C SER A 210 22.33 -12.74 -29.54
N LYS A 211 22.46 -11.89 -28.49
CA LYS A 211 23.18 -12.18 -27.24
C LYS A 211 22.27 -12.67 -26.11
N GLY A 212 21.03 -12.97 -26.42
CA GLY A 212 20.11 -13.63 -25.48
C GLY A 212 19.00 -12.75 -24.89
N GLN A 213 18.90 -11.48 -25.27
CA GLN A 213 17.78 -10.64 -24.85
C GLN A 213 16.49 -11.05 -25.59
N ASN A 214 15.35 -10.97 -24.90
CA ASN A 214 14.07 -11.36 -25.47
C ASN A 214 13.60 -10.33 -26.52
N ALA A 215 13.49 -10.76 -27.77
CA ALA A 215 13.05 -9.92 -28.88
C ALA A 215 11.69 -9.23 -28.64
N ALA A 216 10.79 -9.86 -27.92
CA ALA A 216 9.48 -9.28 -27.58
C ALA A 216 9.58 -8.05 -26.67
N ASN A 217 10.67 -7.93 -25.91
CA ASN A 217 10.89 -6.87 -24.94
C ASN A 217 11.92 -5.82 -25.41
N VAL A 218 12.45 -5.97 -26.61
CA VAL A 218 13.44 -5.05 -27.19
C VAL A 218 12.79 -4.22 -28.28
N THR A 219 12.87 -2.90 -28.15
CA THR A 219 12.36 -1.94 -29.14
C THR A 219 13.47 -1.04 -29.65
N ALA A 220 13.37 -0.57 -30.88
CA ALA A 220 14.33 0.32 -31.50
C ALA A 220 13.66 1.55 -32.09
N VAL A 221 14.11 2.74 -31.71
CA VAL A 221 13.56 4.02 -32.16
C VAL A 221 14.69 4.95 -32.63
N GLY A 222 14.53 5.49 -33.84
CA GLY A 222 15.43 6.53 -34.35
C GLY A 222 14.83 7.91 -34.16
N TYR A 223 15.54 8.81 -33.54
CA TYR A 223 15.13 10.21 -33.29
C TYR A 223 15.74 11.20 -34.27
N GLY A 224 16.63 10.75 -35.15
CA GLY A 224 17.36 11.68 -36.03
C GLY A 224 18.10 12.73 -35.18
N SER A 225 17.98 13.98 -35.57
CA SER A 225 18.64 15.11 -34.90
C SER A 225 17.73 15.87 -33.93
N ALA A 226 16.59 15.26 -33.51
CA ALA A 226 15.57 15.96 -32.71
C ALA A 226 16.00 16.21 -31.24
N ASN A 227 16.87 15.38 -30.68
CA ASN A 227 17.26 15.44 -29.28
C ASN A 227 18.79 15.66 -29.10
N PRO A 228 19.33 16.85 -29.43
CA PRO A 228 20.75 17.13 -29.28
C PRO A 228 21.12 17.28 -27.79
N VAL A 229 22.20 16.65 -27.36
CA VAL A 229 22.78 16.85 -26.02
C VAL A 229 23.72 18.04 -25.98
N THR A 230 24.24 18.50 -27.14
CA THR A 230 25.08 19.68 -27.24
C THR A 230 24.29 20.99 -27.15
N GLY A 231 22.94 20.94 -27.35
CA GLY A 231 22.11 22.13 -27.36
C GLY A 231 22.67 23.20 -28.29
N ASN A 232 22.89 24.40 -27.75
CA ASN A 232 23.41 25.56 -28.49
C ASN A 232 24.95 25.71 -28.40
N THR A 233 25.63 24.81 -27.72
CA THR A 233 27.08 24.95 -27.43
C THR A 233 27.94 25.01 -28.72
N CYS A 234 27.50 24.37 -29.77
CA CYS A 234 28.22 24.30 -31.04
C CYS A 234 27.82 25.38 -32.07
N ASP A 235 26.89 26.27 -31.73
CA ASP A 235 26.34 27.25 -32.68
C ASP A 235 27.36 28.30 -33.13
N ALA A 236 28.30 28.66 -32.26
CA ALA A 236 29.35 29.62 -32.55
C ALA A 236 30.59 29.00 -33.22
N VAL A 237 30.62 27.68 -33.41
CA VAL A 237 31.80 26.97 -33.98
C VAL A 237 31.87 27.23 -35.46
N LYS A 238 32.97 27.83 -35.87
CA LYS A 238 33.28 28.10 -37.29
C LYS A 238 34.12 26.99 -37.88
N GLY A 239 33.76 26.57 -39.08
CA GLY A 239 34.47 25.51 -39.81
C GLY A 239 33.83 24.13 -39.64
N ARG A 240 33.62 23.46 -40.80
CA ARG A 240 32.91 22.19 -40.86
C ARG A 240 33.54 21.09 -40.00
N LYS A 241 34.85 20.97 -40.02
CA LYS A 241 35.58 19.93 -39.25
C LYS A 241 35.43 20.15 -37.75
N ALA A 242 35.57 21.39 -37.31
CA ALA A 242 35.40 21.75 -35.90
C ALA A 242 33.94 21.54 -35.44
N LEU A 243 32.97 21.87 -36.29
CA LEU A 243 31.54 21.64 -35.99
C LEU A 243 31.21 20.14 -35.88
N ILE A 244 31.71 19.30 -36.78
CA ILE A 244 31.54 17.85 -36.72
C ILE A 244 32.11 17.30 -35.42
N ALA A 245 33.27 17.77 -34.99
CA ALA A 245 33.89 17.36 -33.73
C ALA A 245 33.07 17.80 -32.53
N CYS A 246 32.58 19.06 -32.53
CA CYS A 246 31.75 19.59 -31.44
C CYS A 246 30.44 18.82 -31.30
N LEU A 247 29.81 18.42 -32.39
CA LEU A 247 28.53 17.70 -32.41
C LEU A 247 28.69 16.18 -32.19
N ALA A 248 29.88 15.67 -31.92
CA ALA A 248 30.11 14.24 -31.71
C ALA A 248 29.22 13.63 -30.61
N PRO A 249 28.96 14.29 -29.47
CA PRO A 249 28.06 13.76 -28.44
C PRO A 249 26.63 13.52 -28.92
N ASP A 250 26.16 14.25 -29.95
CA ASP A 250 24.81 14.07 -30.48
C ASP A 250 24.70 12.77 -31.30
N ARG A 251 25.79 12.28 -31.84
CA ARG A 251 25.87 11.00 -32.57
C ARG A 251 26.04 9.85 -31.60
N ARG A 252 24.93 9.32 -31.09
CA ARG A 252 24.92 8.28 -30.05
C ARG A 252 23.80 7.27 -30.24
N VAL A 253 23.96 6.13 -29.61
CA VAL A 253 22.90 5.15 -29.39
C VAL A 253 22.76 4.95 -27.89
N GLU A 254 21.57 5.13 -27.40
CA GLU A 254 21.22 4.91 -26.00
C GLU A 254 20.47 3.59 -25.84
N VAL A 255 20.82 2.83 -24.81
CA VAL A 255 20.10 1.61 -24.42
C VAL A 255 19.51 1.83 -23.05
N GLN A 256 18.19 1.91 -22.96
CA GLN A 256 17.45 2.09 -21.73
C GLN A 256 16.86 0.75 -21.29
N VAL A 257 17.21 0.32 -20.10
CA VAL A 257 16.76 -0.94 -19.51
C VAL A 257 15.89 -0.64 -18.31
N GLN A 258 14.72 -1.24 -18.25
CA GLN A 258 13.81 -1.12 -17.14
C GLN A 258 13.18 -2.48 -16.83
N GLY A 259 13.11 -2.82 -15.56
CA GLY A 259 12.48 -4.05 -15.11
C GLY A 259 12.30 -4.07 -13.59
N SER A 260 11.63 -5.09 -13.11
CA SER A 260 11.42 -5.32 -11.70
C SER A 260 12.36 -6.41 -11.19
N LYS A 261 12.87 -6.22 -9.99
CA LYS A 261 13.62 -7.23 -9.25
C LYS A 261 12.76 -7.73 -8.10
N GLU A 262 12.59 -9.04 -8.00
CA GLU A 262 11.97 -9.62 -6.82
C GLU A 262 12.88 -9.40 -5.61
N VAL A 263 12.35 -8.74 -4.59
CA VAL A 263 13.04 -8.63 -3.30
C VAL A 263 12.89 -9.98 -2.61
N THR A 264 13.89 -10.83 -2.70
CA THR A 264 14.01 -12.02 -1.84
C THR A 264 14.24 -11.55 -0.42
N MET A 265 13.24 -11.76 0.44
CA MET A 265 13.38 -11.62 1.90
C MET A 265 14.17 -12.80 2.49
#